data_abcf190dd2e92be068421ca0c80e6821
#
_entry.id   abcf190dd2e92be068421ca0c80e6821
#
_cell.length_a   1.000
_cell.length_b   1.000
_cell.length_c   1.000
_cell.angle_alpha   90.00
_cell.angle_beta   90.00
_cell.angle_gamma   90.00
#
_symmetry.space_group_name_H-M   'P 1'
#
loop_
_entity.id
_entity.type
_entity.pdbx_description
1 polymer ?
#
loop_
_entity_poly.entity_id
_entity_poly.type
_entity_poly.pdbx_seq_one_letter_code
_entity_poly.pdbx_strand_id
1 'polypeptide(L)'
;RVGLGFACGYKNIGFSYGAPENCGATIILEGDTDITRAQLYHAGAEVGQGSHTIFSQLAAEALGIPLEKLETHFSDTSNTLNSGSVSASRMTHMGGNAILGAARAALEQWKSGARPAVGSYIYRPPATSNLDRETGQCMPNFTYGYVAESVLAEVNIQTGEVILRQVICADDVGKAVNPALVEGQIEGAVVQALGYSILENWKQKEGRALTKELSTYLIPTVMDIPDETRSLILEYPDPIGPYGARGMGEMPYLPFAAAVVDAVQAATGVRFDHFPLTPEVVLRGLGKIQPEP
;
A
#
# COMPACT_ATOMS: atom_id res chain seq x y z
N ARG A 1 7.75 -8.95 30.33
CA ARG A 1 8.52 -9.92 29.54
C ARG A 1 8.65 -9.41 28.14
N VAL A 2 9.74 -9.79 27.46
CA VAL A 2 10.01 -9.35 26.08
C VAL A 2 10.00 -10.58 25.17
N GLY A 3 9.45 -10.41 23.97
CA GLY A 3 9.44 -11.42 22.94
C GLY A 3 9.67 -10.81 21.55
N LEU A 4 10.33 -11.56 20.70
CA LEU A 4 10.56 -11.23 19.29
C LEU A 4 9.66 -12.12 18.43
N GLY A 5 8.91 -11.52 17.55
CA GLY A 5 8.07 -12.20 16.57
C GLY A 5 8.48 -11.86 15.14
N PHE A 6 8.13 -12.76 14.22
CA PHE A 6 8.42 -12.61 12.80
C PHE A 6 7.28 -13.15 11.94
N ALA A 7 6.95 -12.42 10.90
CA ALA A 7 6.05 -12.90 9.87
C ALA A 7 6.42 -12.31 8.50
N CYS A 8 6.01 -13.00 7.45
CA CYS A 8 6.20 -12.53 6.08
C CYS A 8 4.99 -12.84 5.22
N GLY A 9 4.89 -12.14 4.10
CA GLY A 9 3.79 -12.32 3.18
C GLY A 9 4.09 -11.76 1.79
N TYR A 10 3.14 -11.89 0.93
CA TYR A 10 3.14 -11.25 -0.39
C TYR A 10 1.75 -10.69 -0.69
N LYS A 11 1.71 -9.57 -1.38
CA LYS A 11 0.49 -8.84 -1.73
C LYS A 11 0.37 -8.74 -3.24
N ASN A 12 -0.80 -9.09 -3.77
CA ASN A 12 -1.13 -8.81 -5.16
C ASN A 12 -1.09 -7.30 -5.44
N ILE A 13 -0.58 -6.93 -6.61
CA ILE A 13 -0.63 -5.57 -7.16
C ILE A 13 -1.71 -5.57 -8.24
N GLY A 14 -2.76 -4.77 -8.04
CA GLY A 14 -3.92 -4.76 -8.93
C GLY A 14 -4.99 -5.79 -8.55
N PHE A 15 -6.03 -5.84 -9.37
CA PHE A 15 -7.15 -6.74 -9.18
C PHE A 15 -6.79 -8.17 -9.57
N SER A 16 -7.50 -9.11 -8.98
CA SER A 16 -7.23 -10.55 -9.09
C SER A 16 -8.33 -11.29 -9.84
N TYR A 17 -8.07 -12.55 -10.15
CA TYR A 17 -9.07 -13.54 -10.55
C TYR A 17 -9.94 -13.14 -11.75
N GLY A 18 -9.30 -12.63 -12.82
CA GLY A 18 -9.98 -12.27 -14.07
C GLY A 18 -10.77 -10.95 -13.99
N ALA A 19 -10.67 -10.20 -12.90
CA ALA A 19 -11.30 -8.88 -12.82
C ALA A 19 -10.73 -7.94 -13.88
N PRO A 20 -11.57 -7.14 -14.56
CA PRO A 20 -11.10 -6.18 -15.57
C PRO A 20 -10.15 -5.16 -14.96
N GLU A 21 -9.01 -4.95 -15.61
CA GLU A 21 -7.95 -4.05 -15.12
C GLU A 21 -7.47 -3.13 -16.24
N ASN A 22 -7.54 -1.83 -16.02
CA ASN A 22 -7.02 -0.83 -16.94
C ASN A 22 -6.74 0.49 -16.21
N CYS A 23 -5.92 1.35 -16.81
CA CYS A 23 -5.64 2.69 -16.31
C CYS A 23 -5.30 3.61 -17.48
N GLY A 24 -5.93 4.78 -17.57
CA GLY A 24 -5.72 5.75 -18.64
C GLY A 24 -4.94 6.98 -18.17
N ALA A 25 -4.10 7.51 -19.06
CA ALA A 25 -3.43 8.81 -18.90
C ALA A 25 -3.39 9.55 -20.23
N THR A 26 -3.32 10.89 -20.16
CA THR A 26 -3.10 11.75 -21.31
C THR A 26 -2.00 12.76 -21.00
N ILE A 27 -1.11 12.97 -21.95
CA ILE A 27 -0.06 13.99 -21.90
C ILE A 27 -0.18 14.91 -23.11
N ILE A 28 -0.06 16.21 -22.87
CA ILE A 28 -0.02 17.25 -23.89
C ILE A 28 1.32 17.97 -23.79
N LEU A 29 2.02 18.09 -24.92
CA LEU A 29 3.30 18.79 -25.01
C LEU A 29 3.11 20.06 -25.82
N GLU A 30 3.61 21.17 -25.28
CA GLU A 30 3.58 22.51 -25.88
C GLU A 30 4.99 23.08 -26.03
N GLY A 31 5.17 23.88 -27.06
CA GLY A 31 6.43 24.52 -27.42
C GLY A 31 6.61 24.53 -28.92
N ASP A 32 7.76 24.96 -29.38
CA ASP A 32 8.11 25.02 -30.81
C ASP A 32 9.25 24.02 -31.12
N THR A 33 10.50 24.43 -30.91
CA THR A 33 11.68 23.56 -31.07
C THR A 33 11.85 22.65 -29.86
N ASP A 34 11.69 23.22 -28.66
CA ASP A 34 11.82 22.54 -27.41
C ASP A 34 10.48 22.47 -26.69
N ILE A 35 10.30 21.43 -25.83
CA ILE A 35 9.16 21.34 -24.95
C ILE A 35 9.31 22.43 -23.88
N THR A 36 8.43 23.43 -23.92
CA THR A 36 8.39 24.52 -22.94
C THR A 36 7.45 24.24 -21.80
N ARG A 37 6.38 23.47 -22.07
CA ARG A 37 5.37 23.05 -21.10
C ARG A 37 4.85 21.66 -21.44
N ALA A 38 4.60 20.84 -20.43
CA ALA A 38 3.87 19.59 -20.54
C ALA A 38 2.70 19.58 -19.59
N GLN A 39 1.59 18.94 -19.96
CA GLN A 39 0.41 18.78 -19.11
C GLN A 39 0.12 17.29 -18.96
N LEU A 40 -0.04 16.82 -17.72
CA LEU A 40 -0.43 15.45 -17.39
C LEU A 40 -1.86 15.43 -16.88
N TYR A 41 -2.71 14.63 -17.51
CA TYR A 41 -4.09 14.36 -17.08
C TYR A 41 -4.22 12.93 -16.60
N HIS A 42 -4.62 12.74 -15.32
CA HIS A 42 -4.77 11.41 -14.71
C HIS A 42 -5.86 11.39 -13.64
N ALA A 43 -6.77 10.40 -13.67
CA ALA A 43 -7.92 10.33 -12.76
C ALA A 43 -7.60 9.71 -11.39
N GLY A 44 -6.40 9.18 -11.16
CA GLY A 44 -6.03 8.56 -9.88
C GLY A 44 -6.17 9.53 -8.72
N ALA A 45 -6.99 9.16 -7.74
CA ALA A 45 -7.24 10.00 -6.57
C ALA A 45 -6.04 10.02 -5.61
N GLU A 46 -5.83 11.15 -4.95
CA GLU A 46 -4.93 11.29 -3.81
C GLU A 46 -5.74 11.22 -2.52
N VAL A 47 -5.36 10.31 -1.64
CA VAL A 47 -5.97 10.12 -0.31
C VAL A 47 -4.93 10.21 0.81
N GLY A 48 -3.75 10.76 0.50
CA GLY A 48 -2.61 10.89 1.39
C GLY A 48 -1.47 9.91 1.12
N GLN A 49 -1.61 9.03 0.10
CA GLN A 49 -0.60 8.03 -0.24
C GLN A 49 0.52 8.55 -1.15
N GLY A 50 0.45 9.80 -1.63
CA GLY A 50 1.50 10.43 -2.42
C GLY A 50 1.50 10.10 -3.92
N SER A 51 0.42 9.52 -4.47
CA SER A 51 0.39 9.09 -5.87
C SER A 51 0.50 10.26 -6.86
N HIS A 52 -0.03 11.44 -6.56
CA HIS A 52 0.11 12.61 -7.44
C HIS A 52 1.57 13.03 -7.59
N THR A 53 2.37 12.97 -6.53
CA THR A 53 3.81 13.21 -6.58
C THR A 53 4.51 12.16 -7.43
N ILE A 54 4.19 10.88 -7.25
CA ILE A 54 4.75 9.76 -8.02
C ILE A 54 4.42 9.91 -9.51
N PHE A 55 3.18 10.24 -9.86
CA PHE A 55 2.77 10.46 -11.24
C PHE A 55 3.54 11.59 -11.90
N SER A 56 3.75 12.70 -11.18
CA SER A 56 4.52 13.83 -11.67
C SER A 56 5.99 13.47 -11.92
N GLN A 57 6.61 12.75 -10.99
CA GLN A 57 8.00 12.28 -11.13
C GLN A 57 8.15 11.31 -12.30
N LEU A 58 7.25 10.34 -12.46
CA LEU A 58 7.26 9.39 -13.57
C LEU A 58 7.04 10.08 -14.92
N ALA A 59 6.16 11.09 -15.00
CA ALA A 59 5.91 11.85 -16.23
C ALA A 59 7.11 12.70 -16.61
N ALA A 60 7.71 13.42 -15.66
CA ALA A 60 8.89 14.25 -15.91
C ALA A 60 10.07 13.42 -16.42
N GLU A 61 10.33 12.27 -15.77
CA GLU A 61 11.35 11.30 -16.19
C GLU A 61 11.08 10.74 -17.58
N ALA A 62 9.83 10.31 -17.85
CA ALA A 62 9.45 9.74 -19.14
C ALA A 62 9.57 10.75 -20.31
N LEU A 63 9.38 12.04 -20.03
CA LEU A 63 9.48 13.11 -21.01
C LEU A 63 10.91 13.67 -21.13
N GLY A 64 11.79 13.39 -20.16
CA GLY A 64 13.13 13.97 -20.08
C GLY A 64 13.11 15.48 -19.84
N ILE A 65 12.12 15.98 -19.06
CA ILE A 65 11.96 17.40 -18.74
C ILE A 65 12.08 17.63 -17.22
N PRO A 66 12.50 18.84 -16.80
CA PRO A 66 12.44 19.20 -15.39
C PRO A 66 10.99 19.32 -14.91
N LEU A 67 10.76 19.01 -13.62
CA LEU A 67 9.41 18.93 -13.02
C LEU A 67 8.66 20.27 -13.11
N GLU A 68 9.37 21.38 -13.11
CA GLU A 68 8.81 22.75 -13.20
C GLU A 68 8.13 23.04 -14.54
N LYS A 69 8.42 22.25 -15.58
CA LYS A 69 7.74 22.33 -16.87
C LYS A 69 6.47 21.49 -16.96
N LEU A 70 6.20 20.69 -15.93
CA LEU A 70 5.03 19.80 -15.88
C LEU A 70 3.90 20.46 -15.10
N GLU A 71 2.77 20.66 -15.75
CA GLU A 71 1.49 21.00 -15.12
C GLU A 71 0.64 19.73 -14.98
N THR A 72 -0.05 19.59 -13.88
CA THR A 72 -0.83 18.38 -13.58
C THR A 72 -2.30 18.66 -13.36
N HIS A 73 -3.15 17.83 -13.96
CA HIS A 73 -4.60 17.88 -13.88
C HIS A 73 -5.07 16.52 -13.37
N PHE A 74 -5.31 16.44 -12.06
CA PHE A 74 -5.66 15.19 -11.39
C PHE A 74 -7.10 15.14 -10.91
N SER A 75 -7.67 13.93 -10.94
CA SER A 75 -8.97 13.61 -10.33
C SER A 75 -10.16 14.43 -10.85
N ASP A 76 -10.06 14.97 -12.05
CA ASP A 76 -11.13 15.71 -12.72
C ASP A 76 -11.80 14.81 -13.77
N THR A 77 -13.01 14.36 -13.48
CA THR A 77 -13.76 13.44 -14.34
C THR A 77 -14.24 14.08 -15.66
N SER A 78 -14.15 15.42 -15.80
CA SER A 78 -14.54 16.11 -17.01
C SER A 78 -13.48 16.02 -18.12
N ASN A 79 -12.20 15.80 -17.76
CA ASN A 79 -11.08 15.88 -18.70
C ASN A 79 -10.04 14.76 -18.57
N THR A 80 -10.23 13.82 -17.63
CA THR A 80 -9.33 12.69 -17.45
C THR A 80 -9.92 11.39 -17.97
N LEU A 81 -9.05 10.50 -18.47
CA LEU A 81 -9.44 9.13 -18.78
C LEU A 81 -9.66 8.32 -17.48
N ASN A 82 -10.50 7.30 -17.54
CA ASN A 82 -10.73 6.41 -16.41
C ASN A 82 -9.43 5.69 -16.01
N SER A 83 -9.02 5.83 -14.75
CA SER A 83 -7.86 5.15 -14.17
C SER A 83 -8.22 3.93 -13.30
N GLY A 84 -9.52 3.66 -13.14
CA GLY A 84 -10.01 2.69 -12.16
C GLY A 84 -9.90 3.23 -10.72
N SER A 85 -10.23 2.39 -9.74
CA SER A 85 -10.17 2.79 -8.34
C SER A 85 -8.73 2.85 -7.79
N VAL A 86 -8.55 3.67 -6.76
CA VAL A 86 -7.32 3.74 -5.96
C VAL A 86 -7.43 2.70 -4.84
N SER A 87 -7.04 1.47 -5.13
CA SER A 87 -7.14 0.30 -4.25
C SER A 87 -6.18 -0.79 -4.71
N ALA A 88 -6.06 -1.89 -3.98
CA ALA A 88 -5.24 -3.05 -4.32
C ALA A 88 -3.78 -2.69 -4.66
N SER A 89 -3.24 -1.65 -4.06
CA SER A 89 -1.86 -1.14 -4.25
C SER A 89 -1.49 -0.91 -5.72
N ARG A 90 -2.47 -0.58 -6.59
CA ARG A 90 -2.32 -0.62 -8.05
C ARG A 90 -1.79 0.65 -8.70
N MET A 91 -1.92 1.82 -8.04
CA MET A 91 -1.74 3.10 -8.74
C MET A 91 -0.31 3.35 -9.24
N THR A 92 0.72 3.09 -8.47
CA THR A 92 2.11 3.25 -8.96
C THR A 92 2.36 2.39 -10.19
N HIS A 93 1.93 1.12 -10.18
CA HIS A 93 2.13 0.19 -11.28
C HIS A 93 1.26 0.55 -12.50
N MET A 94 -0.05 0.64 -12.30
CA MET A 94 -1.02 0.86 -13.37
C MET A 94 -0.96 2.28 -13.93
N GLY A 95 -0.98 3.28 -13.04
CA GLY A 95 -0.91 4.69 -13.41
C GLY A 95 0.45 5.05 -14.03
N GLY A 96 1.53 4.55 -13.44
CA GLY A 96 2.87 4.75 -14.00
C GLY A 96 3.00 4.20 -15.42
N ASN A 97 2.56 2.97 -15.68
CA ASN A 97 2.59 2.40 -17.04
C ASN A 97 1.68 3.16 -18.01
N ALA A 98 0.52 3.66 -17.56
CA ALA A 98 -0.34 4.52 -18.37
C ALA A 98 0.37 5.83 -18.75
N ILE A 99 1.04 6.47 -17.79
CA ILE A 99 1.83 7.70 -17.98
C ILE A 99 2.99 7.45 -18.94
N LEU A 100 3.75 6.37 -18.78
CA LEU A 100 4.84 6.02 -19.68
C LEU A 100 4.35 5.81 -21.12
N GLY A 101 3.20 5.13 -21.28
CA GLY A 101 2.57 4.95 -22.60
C GLY A 101 2.10 6.26 -23.22
N ALA A 102 1.47 7.14 -22.43
CA ALA A 102 1.03 8.46 -22.89
C ALA A 102 2.21 9.37 -23.26
N ALA A 103 3.28 9.36 -22.45
CA ALA A 103 4.50 10.10 -22.72
C ALA A 103 5.14 9.65 -24.04
N ARG A 104 5.24 8.34 -24.27
CA ARG A 104 5.76 7.79 -25.53
C ARG A 104 4.93 8.27 -26.72
N ALA A 105 3.60 8.14 -26.64
CA ALA A 105 2.72 8.57 -27.72
C ALA A 105 2.82 10.09 -27.98
N ALA A 106 2.90 10.92 -26.94
CA ALA A 106 3.06 12.36 -27.06
C ALA A 106 4.41 12.73 -27.71
N LEU A 107 5.50 12.07 -27.31
CA LEU A 107 6.84 12.30 -27.90
C LEU A 107 6.91 11.83 -29.36
N GLU A 108 6.22 10.79 -29.75
CA GLU A 108 6.11 10.37 -31.16
C GLU A 108 5.40 11.44 -32.01
N GLN A 109 4.28 11.98 -31.51
CA GLN A 109 3.57 13.09 -32.13
C GLN A 109 4.44 14.35 -32.20
N TRP A 110 5.19 14.66 -31.13
CA TRP A 110 6.13 15.78 -31.11
C TRP A 110 7.21 15.65 -32.19
N LYS A 111 7.81 14.46 -32.31
CA LYS A 111 8.82 14.17 -33.35
C LYS A 111 8.27 14.27 -34.76
N SER A 112 6.99 13.98 -34.99
CA SER A 112 6.33 14.12 -36.28
C SER A 112 5.93 15.56 -36.61
N GLY A 113 6.20 16.53 -35.73
CA GLY A 113 5.93 17.96 -35.94
C GLY A 113 4.58 18.43 -35.38
N ALA A 114 3.81 17.61 -34.71
CA ALA A 114 2.54 18.04 -34.11
C ALA A 114 2.77 19.08 -32.99
N ARG A 115 1.98 20.17 -33.02
CA ARG A 115 2.02 21.25 -32.01
C ARG A 115 0.60 21.78 -31.74
N PRO A 116 0.01 21.57 -30.56
CA PRO A 116 0.51 20.73 -29.46
C PRO A 116 0.57 19.25 -29.86
N ALA A 117 1.46 18.49 -29.21
CA ALA A 117 1.51 17.03 -29.36
C ALA A 117 0.73 16.36 -28.23
N VAL A 118 -0.21 15.51 -28.60
CA VAL A 118 -1.13 14.87 -27.62
C VAL A 118 -0.94 13.36 -27.65
N GLY A 119 -0.60 12.77 -26.52
CA GLY A 119 -0.51 11.34 -26.33
C GLY A 119 -1.49 10.84 -25.27
N SER A 120 -2.35 9.90 -25.64
CA SER A 120 -3.24 9.21 -24.72
C SER A 120 -2.95 7.72 -24.75
N TYR A 121 -2.98 7.08 -23.58
CA TYR A 121 -2.72 5.65 -23.48
C TYR A 121 -3.58 5.01 -22.38
N ILE A 122 -4.09 3.81 -22.67
CA ILE A 122 -4.78 2.97 -21.71
C ILE A 122 -3.92 1.72 -21.50
N TYR A 123 -3.26 1.66 -20.36
CA TYR A 123 -2.52 0.47 -19.95
C TYR A 123 -3.47 -0.66 -19.55
N ARG A 124 -3.18 -1.85 -20.03
CA ARG A 124 -3.79 -3.11 -19.64
C ARG A 124 -2.70 -4.09 -19.24
N PRO A 125 -2.71 -4.60 -18.00
CA PRO A 125 -1.72 -5.57 -17.55
C PRO A 125 -1.96 -6.94 -18.20
N PRO A 126 -1.05 -7.90 -18.03
CA PRO A 126 -1.29 -9.29 -18.40
C PRO A 126 -2.60 -9.81 -17.79
N ALA A 127 -3.33 -10.62 -18.56
CA ALA A 127 -4.60 -11.17 -18.13
C ALA A 127 -4.43 -12.12 -16.93
N THR A 128 -5.35 -12.04 -15.99
CA THR A 128 -5.49 -12.97 -14.87
C THR A 128 -6.66 -13.92 -15.13
N SER A 129 -6.75 -15.02 -14.40
CA SER A 129 -7.82 -16.00 -14.55
C SER A 129 -8.51 -16.31 -13.23
N ASN A 130 -9.79 -16.70 -13.31
CA ASN A 130 -10.49 -17.25 -12.17
C ASN A 130 -9.90 -18.61 -11.76
N LEU A 131 -10.15 -18.99 -10.51
CA LEU A 131 -9.79 -20.30 -9.99
C LEU A 131 -10.57 -21.39 -10.75
N ASP A 132 -9.84 -22.32 -11.34
CA ASP A 132 -10.41 -23.55 -11.83
C ASP A 132 -10.83 -24.42 -10.63
N ARG A 133 -12.13 -24.72 -10.54
CA ARG A 133 -12.68 -25.43 -9.38
C ARG A 133 -12.34 -26.91 -9.34
N GLU A 134 -11.96 -27.50 -10.47
CA GLU A 134 -11.61 -28.91 -10.56
C GLU A 134 -10.14 -29.14 -10.23
N THR A 135 -9.26 -28.28 -10.76
CA THR A 135 -7.80 -28.41 -10.59
C THR A 135 -7.23 -27.57 -9.46
N GLY A 136 -7.96 -26.56 -8.97
CA GLY A 136 -7.48 -25.59 -8.01
C GLY A 136 -6.43 -24.62 -8.56
N GLN A 137 -6.23 -24.57 -9.89
CA GLN A 137 -5.22 -23.74 -10.53
C GLN A 137 -5.81 -22.45 -11.08
N CYS A 138 -5.00 -21.41 -11.10
CA CYS A 138 -5.30 -20.14 -11.74
C CYS A 138 -4.02 -19.32 -11.98
N MET A 139 -4.15 -18.25 -12.78
CA MET A 139 -3.21 -17.13 -12.80
C MET A 139 -3.87 -15.97 -12.05
N PRO A 140 -3.78 -15.93 -10.72
CA PRO A 140 -4.60 -15.02 -9.92
C PRO A 140 -4.21 -13.56 -10.10
N ASN A 141 -2.91 -13.28 -10.30
CA ASN A 141 -2.36 -11.93 -10.43
C ASN A 141 -1.20 -11.86 -11.41
N PHE A 142 -0.96 -10.66 -11.94
CA PHE A 142 0.13 -10.39 -12.89
C PHE A 142 1.43 -9.98 -12.20
N THR A 143 1.37 -9.45 -10.97
CA THR A 143 2.56 -9.14 -10.17
C THR A 143 2.25 -9.12 -8.67
N TYR A 144 3.30 -9.23 -7.84
CA TYR A 144 3.24 -9.25 -6.39
C TYR A 144 4.32 -8.36 -5.78
N GLY A 145 4.02 -7.76 -4.63
CA GLY A 145 4.99 -7.22 -3.71
C GLY A 145 5.26 -8.18 -2.56
N TYR A 146 6.42 -8.10 -1.94
CA TYR A 146 6.84 -9.01 -0.86
C TYR A 146 7.22 -8.19 0.37
N VAL A 147 6.86 -8.71 1.54
CA VAL A 147 7.07 -8.04 2.82
C VAL A 147 7.45 -9.04 3.90
N ALA A 148 8.35 -8.63 4.78
CA ALA A 148 8.69 -9.38 5.99
C ALA A 148 8.83 -8.40 7.15
N GLU A 149 8.31 -8.79 8.31
CA GLU A 149 8.33 -7.94 9.50
C GLU A 149 8.82 -8.69 10.72
N SER A 150 9.57 -7.96 11.54
CA SER A 150 10.01 -8.39 12.86
C SER A 150 9.51 -7.39 13.89
N VAL A 151 8.87 -7.90 14.95
CA VAL A 151 8.27 -7.09 16.02
C VAL A 151 8.89 -7.48 17.36
N LEU A 152 9.43 -6.51 18.07
CA LEU A 152 9.86 -6.65 19.46
C LEU A 152 8.75 -6.12 20.37
N ALA A 153 8.10 -7.02 21.11
CA ALA A 153 7.02 -6.66 22.04
C ALA A 153 7.44 -6.86 23.49
N GLU A 154 7.04 -5.92 24.34
CA GLU A 154 7.08 -6.04 25.79
C GLU A 154 5.68 -6.30 26.33
N VAL A 155 5.51 -7.34 27.13
CA VAL A 155 4.23 -7.72 27.73
C VAL A 155 4.31 -7.57 29.24
N ASN A 156 3.49 -6.70 29.80
CA ASN A 156 3.31 -6.64 31.25
C ASN A 156 2.35 -7.76 31.68
N ILE A 157 2.94 -8.85 32.22
CA ILE A 157 2.16 -10.03 32.62
C ILE A 157 1.24 -9.80 33.83
N GLN A 158 1.32 -8.65 34.51
CA GLN A 158 0.41 -8.31 35.61
C GLN A 158 -0.81 -7.52 35.15
N THR A 159 -0.63 -6.63 34.18
CA THR A 159 -1.70 -5.78 33.63
C THR A 159 -2.28 -6.32 32.34
N GLY A 160 -1.55 -7.16 31.60
CA GLY A 160 -1.90 -7.64 30.27
C GLY A 160 -1.53 -6.67 29.15
N GLU A 161 -0.96 -5.52 29.46
CA GLU A 161 -0.57 -4.50 28.48
C GLU A 161 0.54 -5.02 27.56
N VAL A 162 0.39 -4.72 26.26
CA VAL A 162 1.36 -5.02 25.21
C VAL A 162 1.90 -3.70 24.67
N ILE A 163 3.21 -3.52 24.73
CA ILE A 163 3.90 -2.35 24.19
C ILE A 163 4.83 -2.84 23.08
N LEU A 164 4.75 -2.21 21.90
CA LEU A 164 5.63 -2.52 20.79
C LEU A 164 6.87 -1.63 20.86
N ARG A 165 8.02 -2.24 21.11
CA ARG A 165 9.28 -1.53 21.27
C ARG A 165 9.96 -1.22 19.95
N GLN A 166 9.95 -2.19 19.03
CA GLN A 166 10.58 -2.02 17.74
C GLN A 166 9.82 -2.79 16.67
N VAL A 167 9.71 -2.18 15.50
CA VAL A 167 9.22 -2.82 14.27
C VAL A 167 10.27 -2.63 13.19
N ILE A 168 10.69 -3.73 12.56
CA ILE A 168 11.52 -3.71 11.36
C ILE A 168 10.67 -4.26 10.22
N CYS A 169 10.38 -3.41 9.22
CA CYS A 169 9.59 -3.78 8.07
C CYS A 169 10.45 -3.76 6.81
N ALA A 170 10.59 -4.89 6.15
CA ALA A 170 11.32 -5.06 4.91
C ALA A 170 10.35 -5.27 3.75
N ASP A 171 10.26 -4.29 2.85
CA ASP A 171 9.36 -4.29 1.70
C ASP A 171 10.12 -4.30 0.38
N ASP A 172 9.83 -5.26 -0.48
CA ASP A 172 10.27 -5.23 -1.87
C ASP A 172 9.24 -4.48 -2.73
N VAL A 173 9.56 -3.22 -2.98
CA VAL A 173 8.72 -2.27 -3.74
C VAL A 173 9.08 -2.22 -5.23
N GLY A 174 9.97 -3.10 -5.69
CA GLY A 174 10.64 -2.92 -6.97
C GLY A 174 11.52 -1.66 -6.92
N LYS A 175 11.59 -0.90 -8.00
CA LYS A 175 12.28 0.39 -7.96
C LYS A 175 11.47 1.42 -7.18
N ALA A 176 12.00 1.93 -6.08
CA ALA A 176 11.35 3.01 -5.33
C ALA A 176 11.41 4.32 -6.12
N VAL A 177 10.25 4.81 -6.58
CA VAL A 177 10.17 6.10 -7.29
C VAL A 177 10.45 7.25 -6.33
N ASN A 178 9.96 7.16 -5.11
CA ASN A 178 10.20 8.13 -4.05
C ASN A 178 10.35 7.40 -2.69
N PRO A 179 11.59 7.16 -2.23
CA PRO A 179 11.85 6.43 -0.98
C PRO A 179 11.19 7.05 0.25
N ALA A 180 11.16 8.38 0.36
CA ALA A 180 10.54 9.05 1.51
C ALA A 180 9.01 8.80 1.59
N LEU A 181 8.31 8.73 0.44
CA LEU A 181 6.90 8.38 0.41
C LEU A 181 6.67 6.89 0.71
N VAL A 182 7.61 6.01 0.33
CA VAL A 182 7.57 4.60 0.70
C VAL A 182 7.69 4.43 2.22
N GLU A 183 8.66 5.12 2.86
CA GLU A 183 8.81 5.13 4.32
C GLU A 183 7.54 5.60 5.02
N GLY A 184 6.94 6.71 4.57
CA GLY A 184 5.68 7.21 5.11
C GLY A 184 4.51 6.22 4.98
N GLN A 185 4.46 5.43 3.90
CA GLN A 185 3.45 4.37 3.75
C GLN A 185 3.71 3.20 4.70
N ILE A 186 4.97 2.81 4.92
CA ILE A 186 5.34 1.76 5.88
C ILE A 186 4.94 2.19 7.30
N GLU A 187 5.34 3.37 7.74
CA GLU A 187 5.01 3.91 9.07
C GLU A 187 3.49 3.98 9.29
N GLY A 188 2.76 4.52 8.31
CA GLY A 188 1.30 4.61 8.38
C GLY A 188 0.61 3.25 8.46
N ALA A 189 1.06 2.26 7.68
CA ALA A 189 0.52 0.91 7.69
C ALA A 189 0.81 0.17 9.01
N VAL A 190 2.01 0.35 9.57
CA VAL A 190 2.40 -0.19 10.88
C VAL A 190 1.45 0.33 11.97
N VAL A 191 1.13 1.63 11.97
CA VAL A 191 0.21 2.22 12.97
C VAL A 191 -1.21 1.66 12.81
N GLN A 192 -1.73 1.53 11.58
CA GLN A 192 -3.03 0.90 11.36
C GLN A 192 -3.05 -0.56 11.82
N ALA A 193 -2.03 -1.33 11.49
CA ALA A 193 -1.93 -2.73 11.85
C ALA A 193 -1.75 -2.94 13.37
N LEU A 194 -1.07 -1.99 14.06
CA LEU A 194 -1.01 -1.93 15.51
C LEU A 194 -2.40 -1.79 16.11
N GLY A 195 -3.20 -0.84 15.62
CA GLY A 195 -4.58 -0.65 16.06
C GLY A 195 -5.38 -1.94 15.97
N TYR A 196 -5.38 -2.59 14.82
CA TYR A 196 -6.01 -3.88 14.61
C TYR A 196 -5.51 -4.97 15.58
N SER A 197 -4.20 -4.98 15.86
CA SER A 197 -3.56 -6.06 16.62
C SER A 197 -3.81 -5.99 18.11
N ILE A 198 -3.85 -4.78 18.72
CA ILE A 198 -3.83 -4.62 20.18
C ILE A 198 -4.88 -3.65 20.76
N LEU A 199 -5.49 -2.77 19.94
CA LEU A 199 -6.36 -1.70 20.45
C LEU A 199 -7.79 -1.74 19.94
N GLU A 200 -8.00 -1.83 18.62
CA GLU A 200 -9.29 -1.63 17.98
C GLU A 200 -10.22 -2.82 18.18
N ASN A 201 -11.20 -2.66 19.02
CA ASN A 201 -12.15 -3.71 19.36
C ASN A 201 -13.58 -3.34 18.94
N TRP A 202 -13.95 -3.71 17.71
CA TRP A 202 -15.31 -3.54 17.23
C TRP A 202 -16.26 -4.58 17.85
N LYS A 203 -17.17 -4.10 18.70
CA LYS A 203 -18.16 -4.96 19.34
C LYS A 203 -19.55 -4.76 18.72
N GLN A 204 -20.21 -5.89 18.45
CA GLN A 204 -21.62 -5.89 18.00
C GLN A 204 -22.39 -7.02 18.67
N LYS A 205 -23.69 -6.80 18.84
CA LYS A 205 -24.64 -7.81 19.36
C LYS A 205 -25.93 -7.73 18.58
N GLU A 206 -26.42 -8.87 18.10
CA GLU A 206 -27.68 -8.97 17.35
C GLU A 206 -27.80 -7.96 16.20
N GLY A 207 -26.71 -7.78 15.42
CA GLY A 207 -26.64 -6.84 14.30
C GLY A 207 -26.54 -5.35 14.70
N ARG A 208 -26.40 -5.02 15.98
CA ARG A 208 -26.23 -3.65 16.47
C ARG A 208 -24.81 -3.40 16.93
N ALA A 209 -24.21 -2.30 16.47
CA ALA A 209 -22.92 -1.83 16.97
C ALA A 209 -23.03 -1.43 18.45
N LEU A 210 -22.12 -1.94 19.28
CA LEU A 210 -21.97 -1.52 20.67
C LEU A 210 -20.90 -0.43 20.80
N THR A 211 -19.82 -0.51 20.02
CA THR A 211 -18.80 0.54 19.86
C THR A 211 -19.27 1.56 18.84
N LYS A 212 -19.90 2.66 19.31
CA LYS A 212 -20.52 3.66 18.42
C LYS A 212 -19.73 4.95 18.25
N GLU A 213 -18.75 5.17 19.13
CA GLU A 213 -18.03 6.42 19.26
C GLU A 213 -16.52 6.15 19.38
N LEU A 214 -15.67 7.10 19.00
CA LEU A 214 -14.21 6.98 19.11
C LEU A 214 -13.73 6.83 20.56
N SER A 215 -14.53 7.27 21.53
CA SER A 215 -14.25 7.04 22.95
C SER A 215 -14.38 5.57 23.39
N THR A 216 -15.06 4.74 22.59
CA THR A 216 -15.25 3.31 22.83
C THR A 216 -14.61 2.42 21.77
N TYR A 217 -14.31 2.98 20.61
CA TYR A 217 -13.49 2.36 19.57
C TYR A 217 -12.14 3.06 19.51
N LEU A 218 -11.17 2.51 20.22
CA LEU A 218 -9.86 3.12 20.40
C LEU A 218 -9.01 2.92 19.15
N ILE A 219 -8.75 4.02 18.44
CA ILE A 219 -7.74 4.06 17.36
C ILE A 219 -6.40 4.47 17.94
N PRO A 220 -5.26 4.06 17.36
CA PRO A 220 -3.94 4.44 17.83
C PRO A 220 -3.74 5.97 17.85
N THR A 221 -3.09 6.43 18.88
CA THR A 221 -2.60 7.80 19.03
C THR A 221 -1.08 7.85 18.90
N VAL A 222 -0.49 9.03 18.91
CA VAL A 222 0.98 9.18 18.93
C VAL A 222 1.65 8.53 20.15
N MET A 223 0.88 8.22 21.20
CA MET A 223 1.39 7.57 22.41
C MET A 223 1.43 6.05 22.32
N ASP A 224 0.76 5.48 21.30
CA ASP A 224 0.62 4.04 21.14
C ASP A 224 1.58 3.46 20.08
N ILE A 225 2.25 4.33 19.30
CA ILE A 225 3.16 3.91 18.24
C ILE A 225 4.40 3.19 18.81
N PRO A 226 5.06 2.32 18.03
CA PRO A 226 6.31 1.70 18.47
C PRO A 226 7.39 2.74 18.80
N ASP A 227 8.26 2.43 19.76
CA ASP A 227 9.39 3.32 20.11
C ASP A 227 10.31 3.54 18.88
N GLU A 228 10.43 2.52 18.01
CA GLU A 228 11.19 2.59 16.77
C GLU A 228 10.47 1.83 15.65
N THR A 229 10.29 2.47 14.50
CA THR A 229 9.92 1.81 13.23
C THR A 229 11.06 1.98 12.24
N ARG A 230 11.60 0.88 11.74
CA ARG A 230 12.70 0.84 10.77
C ARG A 230 12.24 0.25 9.46
N SER A 231 12.29 1.06 8.40
CA SER A 231 11.98 0.64 7.04
C SER A 231 13.23 0.10 6.33
N LEU A 232 13.12 -1.06 5.71
CA LEU A 232 14.13 -1.64 4.83
C LEU A 232 13.52 -1.73 3.43
N ILE A 233 13.81 -0.75 2.60
CA ILE A 233 13.32 -0.71 1.21
C ILE A 233 14.20 -1.60 0.35
N LEU A 234 13.61 -2.68 -0.18
CA LEU A 234 14.26 -3.57 -1.13
C LEU A 234 13.80 -3.20 -2.54
N GLU A 235 14.74 -3.21 -3.48
CA GLU A 235 14.53 -2.74 -4.85
C GLU A 235 14.85 -3.81 -5.89
N TYR A 236 14.13 -4.95 -5.85
CA TYR A 236 14.20 -5.97 -6.90
C TYR A 236 13.23 -5.58 -8.04
N PRO A 237 13.73 -5.12 -9.21
CA PRO A 237 12.90 -4.53 -10.24
C PRO A 237 11.78 -5.46 -10.72
N ASP A 238 10.57 -4.93 -10.83
CA ASP A 238 9.46 -5.64 -11.46
C ASP A 238 9.61 -5.58 -12.99
N PRO A 239 9.55 -6.72 -13.69
CA PRO A 239 9.80 -6.75 -15.15
C PRO A 239 8.74 -6.02 -15.98
N ILE A 240 7.54 -5.80 -15.44
CA ILE A 240 6.43 -5.11 -16.12
C ILE A 240 6.01 -3.81 -15.41
N GLY A 241 6.68 -3.45 -14.30
CA GLY A 241 6.43 -2.21 -13.58
C GLY A 241 7.05 -0.99 -14.26
N PRO A 242 6.49 0.21 -14.08
CA PRO A 242 7.06 1.44 -14.64
C PRO A 242 8.43 1.67 -14.01
N TYR A 243 9.49 1.66 -14.83
CA TYR A 243 10.90 1.69 -14.38
C TYR A 243 11.24 0.61 -13.34
N GLY A 244 10.50 -0.49 -13.29
CA GLY A 244 10.67 -1.56 -12.32
C GLY A 244 9.93 -1.36 -11.00
N ALA A 245 9.10 -0.32 -10.86
CA ALA A 245 8.36 -0.05 -9.62
C ALA A 245 7.15 -0.97 -9.44
N ARG A 246 6.84 -1.27 -8.18
CA ARG A 246 5.60 -1.92 -7.74
C ARG A 246 4.75 -0.94 -6.92
N GLY A 247 3.47 -1.28 -6.74
CA GLY A 247 2.66 -0.67 -5.69
C GLY A 247 2.93 -1.35 -4.35
N MET A 248 2.79 -0.62 -3.23
CA MET A 248 3.18 -1.16 -1.93
C MET A 248 2.27 -0.74 -0.76
N GLY A 249 1.30 0.15 -0.98
CA GLY A 249 0.55 0.80 0.10
C GLY A 249 -0.14 -0.13 1.11
N GLU A 250 -0.46 -1.37 0.73
CA GLU A 250 -1.11 -2.34 1.63
C GLU A 250 -0.15 -3.45 2.10
N MET A 251 1.09 -3.50 1.63
CA MET A 251 2.03 -4.59 1.98
C MET A 251 2.42 -4.61 3.46
N PRO A 252 2.82 -3.48 4.07
CA PRO A 252 3.31 -3.48 5.44
C PRO A 252 2.23 -3.82 6.48
N TYR A 253 0.96 -3.72 6.11
CA TYR A 253 -0.13 -4.09 7.00
C TYR A 253 -0.29 -5.62 7.16
N LEU A 254 0.07 -6.41 6.12
CA LEU A 254 -0.33 -7.82 6.02
C LEU A 254 0.30 -8.74 7.09
N PRO A 255 1.64 -8.78 7.29
CA PRO A 255 2.25 -9.72 8.22
C PRO A 255 2.23 -9.22 9.67
N PHE A 256 1.97 -7.94 9.90
CA PHE A 256 2.17 -7.27 11.18
C PHE A 256 1.46 -7.96 12.34
N ALA A 257 0.16 -8.21 12.22
CA ALA A 257 -0.61 -8.82 13.29
C ALA A 257 -0.10 -10.23 13.65
N ALA A 258 0.34 -10.99 12.65
CA ALA A 258 0.93 -12.31 12.88
C ALA A 258 2.28 -12.19 13.60
N ALA A 259 3.12 -11.21 13.24
CA ALA A 259 4.38 -10.95 13.94
C ALA A 259 4.15 -10.49 15.39
N VAL A 260 3.11 -9.68 15.64
CA VAL A 260 2.72 -9.28 17.01
C VAL A 260 2.30 -10.49 17.84
N VAL A 261 1.45 -11.38 17.30
CA VAL A 261 1.04 -12.60 18.02
C VAL A 261 2.25 -13.49 18.32
N ASP A 262 3.15 -13.65 17.38
CA ASP A 262 4.36 -14.44 17.57
C ASP A 262 5.26 -13.83 18.65
N ALA A 263 5.43 -12.49 18.66
CA ALA A 263 6.16 -11.76 19.69
C ALA A 263 5.53 -11.95 21.10
N VAL A 264 4.21 -11.82 21.20
CA VAL A 264 3.48 -12.01 22.47
C VAL A 264 3.56 -13.45 22.92
N GLN A 265 3.47 -14.41 22.01
CA GLN A 265 3.67 -15.82 22.32
C GLN A 265 5.10 -16.09 22.84
N ALA A 266 6.11 -15.53 22.19
CA ALA A 266 7.50 -15.65 22.62
C ALA A 266 7.73 -15.04 24.02
N ALA A 267 7.08 -13.91 24.33
CA ALA A 267 7.16 -13.28 25.64
C ALA A 267 6.45 -14.06 26.76
N THR A 268 5.29 -14.66 26.45
CA THR A 268 4.37 -15.21 27.46
C THR A 268 4.39 -16.73 27.57
N GLY A 269 4.73 -17.42 26.47
CA GLY A 269 4.56 -18.87 26.31
C GLY A 269 3.12 -19.27 25.94
N VAL A 270 2.22 -18.31 25.71
CA VAL A 270 0.79 -18.55 25.42
C VAL A 270 0.53 -18.22 23.96
N ARG A 271 -0.15 -19.13 23.25
CA ARG A 271 -0.63 -18.89 21.88
C ARG A 271 -1.99 -18.21 21.91
N PHE A 272 -2.11 -17.15 21.09
CA PHE A 272 -3.35 -16.42 20.86
C PHE A 272 -3.83 -16.68 19.43
N ASP A 273 -5.14 -16.76 19.23
CA ASP A 273 -5.79 -17.11 17.96
C ASP A 273 -6.86 -16.10 17.53
N HIS A 274 -6.94 -14.97 18.21
CA HIS A 274 -7.89 -13.90 17.89
C HIS A 274 -7.33 -12.51 18.21
N PHE A 275 -7.91 -11.49 17.61
CA PHE A 275 -7.58 -10.08 17.76
C PHE A 275 -8.76 -9.26 18.27
N PRO A 276 -8.51 -8.07 18.84
CA PRO A 276 -7.23 -7.53 19.29
C PRO A 276 -6.70 -8.22 20.56
N LEU A 277 -5.38 -8.17 20.77
CA LEU A 277 -4.74 -8.65 22.01
C LEU A 277 -4.86 -7.58 23.11
N THR A 278 -6.08 -7.29 23.52
CA THR A 278 -6.31 -6.35 24.64
C THR A 278 -5.74 -6.88 25.95
N PRO A 279 -5.53 -6.00 26.96
CA PRO A 279 -5.08 -6.44 28.29
C PRO A 279 -5.90 -7.60 28.87
N GLU A 280 -7.22 -7.57 28.70
CA GLU A 280 -8.11 -8.64 29.16
C GLU A 280 -7.84 -9.96 28.42
N VAL A 281 -7.65 -9.92 27.11
CA VAL A 281 -7.35 -11.11 26.30
C VAL A 281 -6.03 -11.73 26.76
N VAL A 282 -5.00 -10.91 26.95
CA VAL A 282 -3.68 -11.36 27.42
C VAL A 282 -3.79 -11.97 28.84
N LEU A 283 -4.47 -11.31 29.77
CA LEU A 283 -4.64 -11.82 31.13
C LEU A 283 -5.45 -13.12 31.19
N ARG A 284 -6.47 -13.28 30.34
CA ARG A 284 -7.21 -14.55 30.22
C ARG A 284 -6.30 -15.66 29.69
N GLY A 285 -5.54 -15.40 28.65
CA GLY A 285 -4.57 -16.37 28.13
C GLY A 285 -3.54 -16.81 29.16
N LEU A 286 -3.12 -15.89 30.03
CA LEU A 286 -2.24 -16.17 31.18
C LEU A 286 -2.93 -16.87 32.36
N GLY A 287 -4.25 -17.12 32.30
CA GLY A 287 -5.01 -17.74 33.39
C GLY A 287 -5.19 -16.85 34.63
N LYS A 288 -5.06 -15.53 34.49
CA LYS A 288 -5.13 -14.55 35.59
C LYS A 288 -6.53 -14.01 35.85
N ILE A 289 -7.39 -14.04 34.87
CA ILE A 289 -8.81 -13.70 34.99
C ILE A 289 -9.67 -14.78 34.34
N GLN A 290 -10.93 -14.87 34.78
CA GLN A 290 -11.87 -15.88 34.28
C GLN A 290 -12.22 -15.65 32.81
N PRO A 291 -12.56 -16.69 32.03
CA PRO A 291 -13.15 -16.56 30.72
C PRO A 291 -14.41 -15.69 30.73
N GLU A 292 -14.74 -15.04 29.64
CA GLU A 292 -16.05 -14.41 29.47
C GLU A 292 -17.14 -15.51 29.49
N PRO A 293 -18.29 -15.29 30.22
CA PRO A 293 -19.38 -16.23 30.27
C PRO A 293 -20.08 -16.46 28.93
#